data_8dd38b10cb8e8f2ee742993d9c20dc73
#
_entry.id   8dd38b10cb8e8f2ee742993d9c20dc73
#
_cell.length_a   1.000
_cell.length_b   1.000
_cell.length_c   1.000
_cell.angle_alpha   90.00
_cell.angle_beta   90.00
_cell.angle_gamma   90.00
#
_symmetry.space_group_name_H-M   'P 1'
#
loop_
_entity.id
_entity.type
_entity.pdbx_description
1 polymer ?
#
loop_
_entity_poly.entity_id
_entity_poly.type
_entity_poly.pdbx_seq_one_letter_code
_entity_poly.pdbx_strand_id
1 'polypeptide(L)'
;TKSFARLMGRGIHRGFITHEELNKSLGKRNLSDENLSQAFLYILDNSISLVEKKSDYKNLRKKDTSLKEEGKTIEKSDDPIRMYLREMGGVELLSREGEIAIAKRIEAGKDVMLNALSQSPITAQQFSEWDSKLQKDEILVREIIDIDTNYTEDEESTSSGKNKKTEDEDTDENPKENPDASEDEFNPTLAAMESEIKPKVLKTVNDLTKDYNKLIKYQTEKLQCILDSKLFSPSKEKNYQKIVDSVLENIKSLQLSPSVLEELVQRHYLENKKIISLEGNLLRLAVNNKISRDEFIKYYVGNEINPNLKSFLGTNEVWKKFLQKNKDEFKNIRERLVEISNKLGISVTD
;
A
#
# COMPACT_ATOMS: atom_id res chain seq x y z
N THR A 1 -31.39 16.21 -56.63
CA THR A 1 -30.67 17.50 -56.74
C THR A 1 -29.20 17.33 -56.45
N LYS A 2 -28.29 18.12 -57.08
CA LYS A 2 -26.86 18.09 -56.80
C LYS A 2 -26.53 18.36 -55.32
N SER A 3 -27.36 19.15 -54.62
CA SER A 3 -27.25 19.44 -53.20
C SER A 3 -27.53 18.21 -52.32
N PHE A 4 -28.54 17.41 -52.70
CA PHE A 4 -28.91 16.17 -52.03
C PHE A 4 -27.79 15.10 -52.18
N ALA A 5 -27.19 14.96 -53.36
CA ALA A 5 -26.08 14.04 -53.57
C ALA A 5 -24.87 14.38 -52.70
N ARG A 6 -24.55 15.68 -52.53
CA ARG A 6 -23.49 16.14 -51.64
C ARG A 6 -23.83 15.90 -50.15
N LEU A 7 -25.11 16.02 -49.77
CA LEU A 7 -25.56 15.70 -48.40
C LEU A 7 -25.44 14.21 -48.12
N MET A 8 -25.82 13.36 -49.09
CA MET A 8 -25.66 11.91 -48.97
C MET A 8 -24.21 11.49 -48.81
N GLY A 9 -23.28 12.03 -49.60
CA GLY A 9 -21.84 11.76 -49.42
C GLY A 9 -21.34 12.13 -48.04
N ARG A 10 -21.78 13.25 -47.47
CA ARG A 10 -21.45 13.63 -46.08
C ARG A 10 -22.12 12.76 -45.03
N GLY A 11 -23.38 12.31 -45.31
CA GLY A 11 -24.14 11.43 -44.44
C GLY A 11 -23.49 10.05 -44.31
N ILE A 12 -23.00 9.48 -45.40
CA ILE A 12 -22.27 8.19 -45.41
C ILE A 12 -21.04 8.25 -44.53
N HIS A 13 -20.25 9.31 -44.62
CA HIS A 13 -19.06 9.49 -43.77
C HIS A 13 -19.37 9.78 -42.30
N ARG A 14 -20.47 10.46 -41.99
CA ARG A 14 -20.89 10.81 -40.63
C ARG A 14 -21.73 9.74 -39.94
N GLY A 15 -22.44 8.91 -40.71
CA GLY A 15 -23.42 7.94 -40.27
C GLY A 15 -24.79 8.51 -39.92
N PHE A 16 -24.99 9.82 -40.03
CA PHE A 16 -26.29 10.48 -39.78
C PHE A 16 -26.51 11.73 -40.62
N ILE A 17 -27.78 12.07 -40.82
CA ILE A 17 -28.25 13.31 -41.45
C ILE A 17 -29.33 13.92 -40.54
N THR A 18 -29.35 15.26 -40.39
CA THR A 18 -30.40 15.95 -39.64
C THR A 18 -31.56 16.37 -40.54
N HIS A 19 -32.77 16.39 -39.98
CA HIS A 19 -33.96 16.85 -40.72
C HIS A 19 -33.79 18.25 -41.30
N GLU A 20 -33.10 19.15 -40.59
CA GLU A 20 -32.81 20.50 -41.08
C GLU A 20 -31.90 20.51 -42.30
N GLU A 21 -30.86 19.65 -42.31
CA GLU A 21 -29.93 19.52 -43.45
C GLU A 21 -30.64 18.92 -44.66
N LEU A 22 -31.54 17.97 -44.43
CA LEU A 22 -32.38 17.39 -45.51
C LEU A 22 -33.28 18.44 -46.14
N ASN A 23 -34.05 19.18 -45.34
CA ASN A 23 -34.94 20.23 -45.81
C ASN A 23 -34.22 21.34 -46.56
N LYS A 24 -33.02 21.73 -46.08
CA LYS A 24 -32.17 22.71 -46.79
C LYS A 24 -31.65 22.18 -48.13
N SER A 25 -31.33 20.88 -48.23
CA SER A 25 -30.78 20.27 -49.44
C SER A 25 -31.82 20.06 -50.55
N LEU A 26 -33.07 19.81 -50.19
CA LEU A 26 -34.19 19.68 -51.13
C LEU A 26 -34.65 21.06 -51.63
N GLY A 27 -34.55 22.10 -50.82
CA GLY A 27 -34.98 23.48 -51.15
C GLY A 27 -36.48 23.64 -51.18
N LYS A 28 -36.93 24.88 -50.99
CA LYS A 28 -38.40 25.21 -50.88
C LYS A 28 -39.28 24.76 -52.07
N ARG A 29 -38.72 24.60 -53.28
CA ARG A 29 -39.48 24.21 -54.49
C ARG A 29 -39.69 22.69 -54.62
N ASN A 30 -38.91 21.86 -53.96
CA ASN A 30 -38.96 20.40 -54.07
C ASN A 30 -39.38 19.74 -52.72
N LEU A 31 -40.02 20.50 -51.85
CA LEU A 31 -40.49 20.02 -50.52
C LEU A 31 -41.93 19.46 -50.68
N SER A 32 -42.17 18.62 -51.67
CA SER A 32 -43.45 17.87 -51.80
C SER A 32 -43.30 16.59 -50.95
N ASP A 33 -44.41 16.10 -50.40
CA ASP A 33 -44.47 14.90 -49.60
C ASP A 33 -43.91 13.66 -50.31
N GLU A 34 -44.11 13.58 -51.65
CA GLU A 34 -43.57 12.50 -52.47
C GLU A 34 -42.02 12.53 -52.54
N ASN A 35 -41.46 13.73 -52.77
CA ASN A 35 -40.00 13.88 -52.82
C ASN A 35 -39.33 13.65 -51.47
N LEU A 36 -39.99 14.02 -50.38
CA LEU A 36 -39.54 13.74 -49.03
C LEU A 36 -39.57 12.24 -48.73
N SER A 37 -40.64 11.56 -49.12
CA SER A 37 -40.75 10.10 -48.94
C SER A 37 -39.69 9.34 -49.74
N GLN A 38 -39.43 9.74 -51.00
CA GLN A 38 -38.34 9.16 -51.80
C GLN A 38 -36.94 9.45 -51.20
N ALA A 39 -36.73 10.64 -50.66
CA ALA A 39 -35.48 10.98 -50.01
C ALA A 39 -35.27 10.16 -48.71
N PHE A 40 -36.34 9.90 -47.93
CA PHE A 40 -36.29 9.03 -46.75
C PHE A 40 -35.96 7.59 -47.11
N LEU A 41 -36.61 7.02 -48.13
CA LEU A 41 -36.31 5.67 -48.60
C LEU A 41 -34.83 5.55 -49.01
N TYR A 42 -34.34 6.52 -49.77
CA TYR A 42 -32.95 6.52 -50.22
C TYR A 42 -31.95 6.67 -49.08
N ILE A 43 -32.26 7.41 -48.02
CA ILE A 43 -31.42 7.54 -46.79
C ILE A 43 -31.42 6.21 -46.03
N LEU A 44 -32.57 5.54 -45.93
CA LEU A 44 -32.73 4.26 -45.24
C LEU A 44 -31.96 3.14 -45.97
N ASP A 45 -32.01 3.08 -47.30
CA ASP A 45 -31.29 2.11 -48.14
C ASP A 45 -29.78 2.21 -47.97
N ASN A 46 -29.26 3.41 -47.69
CA ASN A 46 -27.84 3.63 -47.40
C ASN A 46 -27.48 3.49 -45.92
N SER A 47 -28.38 2.96 -45.09
CA SER A 47 -28.16 2.73 -43.64
C SER A 47 -27.72 3.99 -42.87
N ILE A 48 -28.22 5.16 -43.28
CA ILE A 48 -27.90 6.44 -42.61
C ILE A 48 -29.01 6.77 -41.63
N SER A 49 -28.64 7.07 -40.38
CA SER A 49 -29.60 7.45 -39.35
C SER A 49 -30.13 8.89 -39.57
N LEU A 50 -31.44 9.06 -39.58
CA LEU A 50 -32.06 10.38 -39.61
C LEU A 50 -32.38 10.84 -38.19
N VAL A 51 -31.92 12.02 -37.79
CA VAL A 51 -32.04 12.54 -36.43
C VAL A 51 -32.48 14.01 -36.43
N GLU A 52 -33.21 14.43 -35.41
CA GLU A 52 -33.61 15.84 -35.29
C GLU A 52 -32.41 16.73 -34.93
N LYS A 53 -31.60 16.33 -33.97
CA LYS A 53 -30.44 17.08 -33.51
C LYS A 53 -29.18 16.20 -33.44
N LYS A 54 -28.02 16.81 -33.58
CA LYS A 54 -26.71 16.14 -33.41
C LYS A 54 -26.54 15.42 -32.09
N SER A 55 -27.18 15.90 -31.02
CA SER A 55 -27.17 15.29 -29.67
C SER A 55 -27.82 13.92 -29.67
N ASP A 56 -28.90 13.75 -30.47
CA ASP A 56 -29.71 12.55 -30.46
C ASP A 56 -28.99 11.37 -31.12
N TYR A 57 -28.15 11.62 -32.11
CA TYR A 57 -27.27 10.60 -32.68
C TYR A 57 -26.26 10.08 -31.69
N LYS A 58 -25.67 10.95 -30.83
CA LYS A 58 -24.77 10.51 -29.78
C LYS A 58 -25.48 9.64 -28.74
N ASN A 59 -26.73 9.94 -28.45
CA ASN A 59 -27.54 9.17 -27.52
C ASN A 59 -27.98 7.82 -28.11
N LEU A 60 -28.36 7.79 -29.40
CA LEU A 60 -28.64 6.55 -30.12
C LEU A 60 -27.42 5.65 -30.19
N ARG A 61 -26.25 6.20 -30.51
CA ARG A 61 -25.01 5.44 -30.58
C ARG A 61 -24.55 4.92 -29.20
N LYS A 62 -24.84 5.66 -28.09
CA LYS A 62 -24.63 5.17 -26.73
C LYS A 62 -25.60 4.04 -26.38
N LYS A 63 -26.87 4.12 -26.83
CA LYS A 63 -27.86 3.05 -26.67
C LYS A 63 -27.47 1.80 -27.48
N ASP A 64 -27.04 1.94 -28.73
CA ASP A 64 -26.57 0.82 -29.54
C ASP A 64 -25.28 0.18 -29.01
N THR A 65 -24.37 0.95 -28.40
CA THR A 65 -23.21 0.39 -27.72
C THR A 65 -23.59 -0.30 -26.40
N SER A 66 -24.56 0.24 -25.65
CA SER A 66 -25.06 -0.42 -24.45
C SER A 66 -25.84 -1.70 -24.77
N LEU A 67 -26.65 -1.71 -25.85
CA LEU A 67 -27.33 -2.91 -26.31
C LEU A 67 -26.36 -3.96 -26.91
N LYS A 68 -25.25 -3.53 -27.51
CA LYS A 68 -24.17 -4.45 -27.94
C LYS A 68 -23.30 -4.95 -26.76
N GLU A 69 -23.21 -4.20 -25.70
CA GLU A 69 -22.58 -4.65 -24.44
C GLU A 69 -23.53 -5.56 -23.64
N GLU A 70 -24.84 -5.30 -23.64
CA GLU A 70 -25.83 -6.21 -23.06
C GLU A 70 -26.02 -7.50 -23.88
N GLY A 71 -25.83 -7.48 -25.19
CA GLY A 71 -25.81 -8.68 -26.06
C GLY A 71 -24.51 -9.50 -25.94
N LYS A 72 -23.48 -8.99 -25.26
CA LYS A 72 -22.30 -9.71 -24.79
C LYS A 72 -22.34 -10.02 -23.29
N THR A 73 -23.50 -10.15 -22.69
CA THR A 73 -23.67 -11.01 -21.56
C THR A 73 -23.42 -12.43 -22.06
N ILE A 74 -22.11 -12.74 -22.18
CA ILE A 74 -21.64 -14.11 -22.17
C ILE A 74 -22.42 -14.75 -21.03
N GLU A 75 -23.28 -15.71 -21.37
CA GLU A 75 -23.93 -16.56 -20.39
C GLU A 75 -22.90 -16.82 -19.30
N LYS A 76 -23.15 -16.30 -18.11
CA LYS A 76 -22.41 -16.66 -16.92
C LYS A 76 -22.71 -18.13 -16.74
N SER A 77 -21.98 -18.97 -17.47
CA SER A 77 -22.09 -20.40 -17.26
C SER A 77 -21.58 -20.63 -15.86
N ASP A 78 -22.42 -21.14 -14.99
CA ASP A 78 -22.09 -21.55 -13.61
C ASP A 78 -21.13 -22.75 -13.57
N ASP A 79 -20.55 -23.11 -14.71
CA ASP A 79 -19.51 -24.14 -14.81
C ASP A 79 -18.19 -23.59 -14.22
N PRO A 80 -17.75 -24.10 -13.04
CA PRO A 80 -16.56 -23.65 -12.36
C PRO A 80 -15.29 -23.85 -13.20
N ILE A 81 -15.28 -24.86 -14.12
CA ILE A 81 -14.15 -25.14 -15.01
C ILE A 81 -14.02 -24.03 -16.04
N ARG A 82 -15.13 -23.58 -16.63
CA ARG A 82 -15.13 -22.50 -17.63
C ARG A 82 -14.77 -21.15 -17.00
N MET A 83 -15.19 -20.90 -15.76
CA MET A 83 -14.83 -19.73 -14.99
C MET A 83 -13.32 -19.73 -14.65
N TYR A 84 -12.78 -20.85 -14.21
CA TYR A 84 -11.36 -21.05 -13.97
C TYR A 84 -10.53 -20.81 -15.23
N LEU A 85 -10.89 -21.44 -16.36
CA LEU A 85 -10.17 -21.27 -17.62
C LEU A 85 -10.20 -19.81 -18.14
N ARG A 86 -11.30 -19.11 -17.92
CA ARG A 86 -11.40 -17.70 -18.30
C ARG A 86 -10.52 -16.79 -17.44
N GLU A 87 -10.45 -17.04 -16.15
CA GLU A 87 -9.58 -16.29 -15.23
C GLU A 87 -8.11 -16.61 -15.47
N MET A 88 -7.78 -17.89 -15.63
CA MET A 88 -6.42 -18.34 -15.92
C MET A 88 -5.94 -17.92 -17.32
N GLY A 89 -6.81 -17.88 -18.32
CA GLY A 89 -6.45 -17.48 -19.69
C GLY A 89 -6.22 -15.96 -19.85
N GLY A 90 -6.62 -15.15 -18.88
CA GLY A 90 -6.42 -13.70 -18.89
C GLY A 90 -5.05 -13.25 -18.34
N VAL A 91 -4.31 -14.12 -17.71
CA VAL A 91 -3.01 -13.82 -17.08
C VAL A 91 -1.90 -14.55 -17.84
N GLU A 92 -0.92 -13.80 -18.30
CA GLU A 92 0.26 -14.40 -18.96
C GLU A 92 1.10 -15.20 -17.95
N LEU A 93 1.67 -16.31 -18.39
CA LEU A 93 2.57 -17.11 -17.57
C LEU A 93 3.85 -16.31 -17.26
N LEU A 94 4.26 -16.35 -16.01
CA LEU A 94 5.45 -15.63 -15.56
C LEU A 94 6.70 -16.32 -16.11
N SER A 95 7.61 -15.54 -16.69
CA SER A 95 8.93 -16.03 -17.05
C SER A 95 9.80 -16.19 -15.79
N ARG A 96 10.79 -17.09 -15.82
CA ARG A 96 11.74 -17.28 -14.70
C ARG A 96 12.43 -15.97 -14.29
N GLU A 97 12.78 -15.13 -15.24
CA GLU A 97 13.38 -13.83 -14.97
C GLU A 97 12.38 -12.87 -14.30
N GLY A 98 11.11 -12.90 -14.74
CA GLY A 98 10.03 -12.15 -14.13
C GLY A 98 9.76 -12.60 -12.69
N GLU A 99 9.76 -13.89 -12.42
CA GLU A 99 9.60 -14.46 -11.08
C GLU A 99 10.72 -13.99 -10.14
N ILE A 100 11.98 -14.10 -10.55
CA ILE A 100 13.13 -13.61 -9.78
C ILE A 100 13.04 -12.10 -9.54
N ALA A 101 12.63 -11.31 -10.53
CA ALA A 101 12.49 -9.87 -10.38
C ALA A 101 11.37 -9.48 -9.38
N ILE A 102 10.26 -10.21 -9.39
CA ILE A 102 9.16 -10.00 -8.45
C ILE A 102 9.58 -10.43 -7.04
N ALA A 103 10.22 -11.60 -6.88
CA ALA A 103 10.71 -12.08 -5.59
C ALA A 103 11.67 -11.06 -4.93
N LYS A 104 12.64 -10.54 -5.68
CA LYS A 104 13.57 -9.50 -5.21
C LYS A 104 12.83 -8.21 -4.80
N ARG A 105 11.76 -7.84 -5.50
CA ARG A 105 10.98 -6.65 -5.13
C ARG A 105 10.17 -6.87 -3.86
N ILE A 106 9.64 -8.07 -3.65
CA ILE A 106 8.93 -8.45 -2.42
C ILE A 106 9.91 -8.42 -1.25
N GLU A 107 11.08 -9.03 -1.40
CA GLU A 107 12.14 -9.05 -0.39
C GLU A 107 12.61 -7.62 -0.03
N ALA A 108 12.93 -6.81 -1.03
CA ALA A 108 13.29 -5.41 -0.82
C ALA A 108 12.18 -4.61 -0.11
N GLY A 109 10.91 -4.85 -0.47
CA GLY A 109 9.77 -4.23 0.21
C GLY A 109 9.63 -4.67 1.67
N LYS A 110 9.82 -5.96 1.95
CA LYS A 110 9.82 -6.51 3.32
C LYS A 110 10.96 -5.91 4.15
N ASP A 111 12.16 -5.79 3.57
CA ASP A 111 13.31 -5.18 4.24
C ASP A 111 13.09 -3.70 4.61
N VAL A 112 12.53 -2.91 3.70
CA VAL A 112 12.20 -1.49 3.98
C VAL A 112 11.17 -1.40 5.10
N MET A 113 10.14 -2.24 5.07
CA MET A 113 9.10 -2.29 6.10
C MET A 113 9.68 -2.67 7.47
N LEU A 114 10.51 -3.73 7.55
CA LEU A 114 11.16 -4.16 8.79
C LEU A 114 12.10 -3.09 9.34
N ASN A 115 12.84 -2.40 8.47
CA ASN A 115 13.72 -1.30 8.89
C ASN A 115 12.92 -0.13 9.47
N ALA A 116 11.79 0.25 8.88
CA ALA A 116 10.92 1.28 9.45
C ALA A 116 10.29 0.85 10.78
N LEU A 117 9.80 -0.40 10.89
CA LEU A 117 9.23 -0.94 12.11
C LEU A 117 10.25 -1.05 13.24
N SER A 118 11.52 -1.42 12.95
CA SER A 118 12.58 -1.58 13.95
C SER A 118 12.90 -0.30 14.72
N GLN A 119 12.71 0.86 14.10
CA GLN A 119 12.99 2.16 14.70
C GLN A 119 11.81 2.73 15.51
N SER A 120 10.64 2.09 15.42
CA SER A 120 9.42 2.63 16.01
C SER A 120 9.23 2.25 17.47
N PRO A 121 8.92 3.21 18.36
CA PRO A 121 8.62 2.91 19.76
C PRO A 121 7.28 2.19 19.95
N ILE A 122 6.36 2.26 18.98
CA ILE A 122 5.11 1.47 19.00
C ILE A 122 5.42 -0.01 18.89
N THR A 123 6.36 -0.37 18.01
CA THR A 123 6.87 -1.73 17.85
C THR A 123 7.57 -2.18 19.13
N ALA A 124 8.38 -1.31 19.75
CA ALA A 124 9.05 -1.59 21.02
C ALA A 124 8.07 -1.92 22.15
N GLN A 125 6.97 -1.18 22.26
CA GLN A 125 5.92 -1.44 23.25
C GLN A 125 5.27 -2.82 22.98
N GLN A 126 5.02 -3.15 21.74
CA GLN A 126 4.43 -4.44 21.36
C GLN A 126 5.34 -5.61 21.70
N PHE A 127 6.65 -5.51 21.43
CA PHE A 127 7.61 -6.56 21.83
C PHE A 127 7.70 -6.73 23.35
N SER A 128 7.62 -5.64 24.11
CA SER A 128 7.57 -5.70 25.58
C SER A 128 6.29 -6.39 26.09
N GLU A 129 5.14 -6.15 25.43
CA GLU A 129 3.90 -6.86 25.73
C GLU A 129 4.00 -8.35 25.40
N TRP A 130 4.59 -8.70 24.25
CA TRP A 130 4.79 -10.11 23.87
C TRP A 130 5.74 -10.83 24.78
N ASP A 131 6.85 -10.20 25.19
CA ASP A 131 7.77 -10.77 26.17
C ASP A 131 7.03 -11.16 27.47
N SER A 132 6.24 -10.23 28.00
CA SER A 132 5.45 -10.44 29.21
C SER A 132 4.40 -11.55 29.08
N LYS A 133 3.73 -11.63 27.92
CA LYS A 133 2.67 -12.62 27.64
C LYS A 133 3.25 -14.01 27.33
N LEU A 134 4.39 -14.06 26.60
CA LEU A 134 5.10 -15.31 26.32
C LEU A 134 5.66 -15.94 27.60
N GLN A 135 6.18 -15.13 28.55
CA GLN A 135 6.67 -15.62 29.83
C GLN A 135 5.54 -16.19 30.70
N LYS A 136 4.30 -15.71 30.53
CA LYS A 136 3.11 -16.20 31.24
C LYS A 136 2.36 -17.30 30.50
N ASP A 137 2.85 -17.72 29.34
CA ASP A 137 2.18 -18.67 28.44
C ASP A 137 0.74 -18.24 28.03
N GLU A 138 0.48 -16.92 27.96
CA GLU A 138 -0.79 -16.35 27.53
C GLU A 138 -0.92 -16.31 26.00
N ILE A 139 0.19 -16.32 25.26
CA ILE A 139 0.25 -16.30 23.80
C ILE A 139 1.17 -17.44 23.34
N LEU A 140 0.78 -18.10 22.24
CA LEU A 140 1.58 -19.15 21.63
C LEU A 140 2.63 -18.54 20.68
N VAL A 141 3.78 -19.18 20.58
CA VAL A 141 4.90 -18.69 19.73
C VAL A 141 4.47 -18.60 18.26
N ARG A 142 3.65 -19.54 17.78
CA ARG A 142 3.08 -19.57 16.42
C ARG A 142 2.19 -18.38 16.04
N GLU A 143 1.69 -17.64 17.03
CA GLU A 143 0.90 -16.44 16.78
C GLU A 143 1.78 -15.24 16.41
N ILE A 144 3.06 -15.28 16.78
CA ILE A 144 4.01 -14.18 16.57
C ILE A 144 4.92 -14.46 15.38
N ILE A 145 5.46 -15.69 15.29
CA ILE A 145 6.47 -16.07 14.30
C ILE A 145 5.93 -17.09 13.31
N ASP A 146 6.58 -17.15 12.15
CA ASP A 146 6.39 -18.21 11.17
C ASP A 146 7.27 -19.41 11.56
N ILE A 147 6.63 -20.49 12.07
CA ILE A 147 7.34 -21.66 12.58
C ILE A 147 8.02 -22.42 11.47
N ASP A 148 7.34 -22.60 10.32
CA ASP A 148 7.84 -23.39 9.21
C ASP A 148 9.16 -22.80 8.67
N THR A 149 9.21 -21.48 8.49
CA THR A 149 10.41 -20.79 8.01
C THR A 149 11.55 -20.85 9.04
N ASN A 150 11.26 -20.66 10.32
CA ASN A 150 12.26 -20.72 11.37
C ASN A 150 12.85 -22.13 11.56
N TYR A 151 12.02 -23.17 11.39
CA TYR A 151 12.44 -24.55 11.55
C TYR A 151 13.36 -24.99 10.41
N THR A 152 13.02 -24.63 9.17
CA THR A 152 13.85 -24.94 7.99
C THR A 152 15.20 -24.26 8.02
N GLU A 153 15.30 -22.99 8.46
CA GLU A 153 16.57 -22.28 8.61
C GLU A 153 17.48 -22.93 9.68
N ASP A 154 16.89 -23.45 10.76
CA ASP A 154 17.67 -24.14 11.82
C ASP A 154 18.20 -25.51 11.35
N GLU A 155 17.45 -26.27 10.56
CA GLU A 155 17.91 -27.51 9.95
C GLU A 155 19.06 -27.29 8.96
N GLU A 156 18.97 -26.27 8.10
CA GLU A 156 20.05 -25.92 7.17
C GLU A 156 21.34 -25.50 7.89
N SER A 157 21.21 -24.75 9.00
CA SER A 157 22.36 -24.33 9.81
C SER A 157 23.03 -25.48 10.57
N THR A 158 22.24 -26.47 10.99
CA THR A 158 22.77 -27.66 11.72
C THR A 158 23.31 -28.73 10.76
N SER A 159 22.77 -28.87 9.55
CA SER A 159 23.22 -29.83 8.54
C SER A 159 24.55 -29.42 7.92
N SER A 160 24.84 -28.14 7.73
CA SER A 160 26.12 -27.66 7.20
C SER A 160 27.29 -27.82 8.18
N GLY A 161 27.02 -28.07 9.47
CA GLY A 161 28.02 -28.34 10.51
C GLY A 161 28.41 -29.81 10.69
N LYS A 162 27.62 -30.76 10.16
CA LYS A 162 27.84 -32.20 10.37
C LYS A 162 28.56 -32.93 9.23
N ASN A 163 28.83 -32.29 8.09
CA ASN A 163 29.48 -32.89 6.94
C ASN A 163 31.02 -32.79 6.94
N LYS A 164 31.68 -32.91 8.12
CA LYS A 164 33.12 -33.16 8.19
C LYS A 164 33.39 -34.19 9.28
N LYS A 165 33.26 -35.46 8.93
CA LYS A 165 34.03 -36.65 9.35
C LYS A 165 33.16 -37.91 9.22
N THR A 166 33.33 -38.61 8.15
CA THR A 166 33.57 -40.05 8.16
C THR A 166 33.98 -40.46 6.75
N GLU A 167 35.26 -40.61 6.59
CA GLU A 167 35.85 -41.45 5.57
C GLU A 167 35.80 -42.90 6.07
N ASP A 168 35.57 -43.79 5.12
CA ASP A 168 35.86 -45.23 5.09
C ASP A 168 35.13 -46.13 6.10
N GLU A 169 34.21 -46.95 5.56
CA GLU A 169 34.36 -48.42 5.51
C GLU A 169 33.23 -49.04 4.67
N ASP A 170 33.69 -49.77 3.65
CA ASP A 170 32.92 -50.71 2.82
C ASP A 170 32.28 -51.80 3.67
N THR A 171 30.97 -52.02 3.53
CA THR A 171 30.37 -53.35 3.61
C THR A 171 29.04 -53.37 2.86
N ASP A 172 29.09 -54.17 1.77
CA ASP A 172 27.98 -54.71 1.02
C ASP A 172 27.01 -55.46 1.95
N GLU A 173 25.76 -54.99 2.10
CA GLU A 173 24.62 -55.88 2.33
C GLU A 173 23.31 -55.13 2.00
N ASN A 174 22.63 -55.70 1.04
CA ASN A 174 21.35 -55.31 0.47
C ASN A 174 20.20 -55.68 1.44
N PRO A 175 19.39 -54.75 1.90
CA PRO A 175 18.07 -55.07 2.45
C PRO A 175 16.96 -54.53 1.57
N LYS A 176 16.09 -55.41 1.26
CA LYS A 176 14.82 -55.33 0.55
C LYS A 176 14.03 -54.08 0.91
N GLU A 177 13.69 -53.35 -0.15
CA GLU A 177 12.72 -52.27 -0.17
C GLU A 177 11.34 -52.75 0.38
N ASN A 178 10.91 -52.11 1.45
CA ASN A 178 9.50 -51.97 1.79
C ASN A 178 9.13 -50.49 1.50
N PRO A 179 8.32 -50.22 0.48
CA PRO A 179 8.07 -48.84 0.05
C PRO A 179 7.00 -48.08 0.84
N ASP A 180 6.51 -48.60 1.96
CA ASP A 180 5.29 -48.05 2.60
C ASP A 180 5.46 -47.60 4.06
N ALA A 181 6.70 -47.47 4.56
CA ALA A 181 6.94 -47.10 5.95
C ALA A 181 7.84 -45.88 6.19
N SER A 182 8.25 -45.14 5.16
CA SER A 182 9.28 -44.09 5.34
C SER A 182 8.83 -42.64 5.10
N GLU A 183 7.54 -42.37 4.84
CA GLU A 183 7.08 -40.98 4.65
C GLU A 183 6.45 -40.34 5.91
N ASP A 184 6.08 -41.11 6.94
CA ASP A 184 5.42 -40.58 8.15
C ASP A 184 6.37 -40.24 9.33
N GLU A 185 7.64 -40.64 9.28
CA GLU A 185 8.60 -40.41 10.39
C GLU A 185 9.33 -39.06 10.34
N PHE A 186 9.18 -38.25 9.28
CA PHE A 186 9.96 -37.02 9.09
C PHE A 186 9.17 -35.70 9.23
N ASN A 187 7.89 -35.75 9.54
CA ASN A 187 7.14 -34.53 9.81
C ASN A 187 6.88 -34.37 11.33
N PRO A 188 7.74 -33.64 12.05
CA PRO A 188 7.49 -33.33 13.47
C PRO A 188 6.16 -32.59 13.60
N THR A 189 5.38 -32.93 14.60
CA THR A 189 4.13 -32.25 14.85
C THR A 189 4.38 -30.78 15.15
N LEU A 190 3.50 -29.89 14.72
CA LEU A 190 3.63 -28.43 14.91
C LEU A 190 3.91 -28.05 16.37
N ALA A 191 3.37 -28.81 17.32
CA ALA A 191 3.63 -28.62 18.75
C ALA A 191 5.05 -29.01 19.17
N ALA A 192 5.66 -30.01 18.52
CA ALA A 192 7.03 -30.39 18.75
C ALA A 192 7.99 -29.32 18.23
N MET A 193 7.78 -28.81 17.01
CA MET A 193 8.53 -27.68 16.43
C MET A 193 8.44 -26.44 17.33
N GLU A 194 7.24 -26.10 17.79
CA GLU A 194 7.02 -24.96 18.69
C GLU A 194 7.80 -25.10 20.01
N SER A 195 7.79 -26.30 20.61
CA SER A 195 8.53 -26.52 21.86
C SER A 195 10.05 -26.43 21.71
N GLU A 196 10.58 -26.78 20.54
CA GLU A 196 12.00 -26.69 20.23
C GLU A 196 12.45 -25.24 19.98
N ILE A 197 11.65 -24.48 19.23
CA ILE A 197 11.95 -23.07 18.90
C ILE A 197 11.69 -22.12 20.07
N LYS A 198 10.72 -22.42 20.94
CA LYS A 198 10.30 -21.55 22.06
C LYS A 198 11.46 -20.96 22.89
N PRO A 199 12.48 -21.73 23.37
CA PRO A 199 13.56 -21.16 24.17
C PRO A 199 14.43 -20.17 23.39
N LYS A 200 14.61 -20.38 22.08
CA LYS A 200 15.36 -19.48 21.19
C LYS A 200 14.59 -18.17 21.00
N VAL A 201 13.29 -18.25 20.71
CA VAL A 201 12.42 -17.09 20.55
C VAL A 201 12.34 -16.26 21.83
N LEU A 202 12.15 -16.88 22.99
CA LEU A 202 12.11 -16.19 24.28
C LEU A 202 13.42 -15.42 24.55
N LYS A 203 14.55 -16.02 24.23
CA LYS A 203 15.86 -15.34 24.37
C LYS A 203 15.95 -14.14 23.44
N THR A 204 15.63 -14.30 22.16
CA THR A 204 15.70 -13.22 21.15
C THR A 204 14.73 -12.08 21.48
N VAL A 205 13.49 -12.38 21.90
CA VAL A 205 12.51 -11.36 22.32
C VAL A 205 12.96 -10.60 23.56
N ASN A 206 13.57 -11.28 24.55
CA ASN A 206 14.12 -10.65 25.74
C ASN A 206 15.30 -9.71 25.40
N ASP A 207 16.20 -10.14 24.51
CA ASP A 207 17.34 -9.31 24.08
C ASP A 207 16.83 -8.11 23.23
N LEU A 208 15.83 -8.31 22.38
CA LEU A 208 15.11 -7.22 21.68
C LEU A 208 14.52 -6.21 22.67
N THR A 209 13.83 -6.67 23.70
CA THR A 209 13.23 -5.78 24.72
C THR A 209 14.28 -4.94 25.44
N LYS A 210 15.45 -5.51 25.73
CA LYS A 210 16.58 -4.76 26.32
C LYS A 210 17.13 -3.70 25.38
N ASP A 211 17.30 -4.04 24.10
CA ASP A 211 17.84 -3.11 23.10
C ASP A 211 16.82 -2.00 22.76
N TYR A 212 15.53 -2.32 22.70
CA TYR A 212 14.47 -1.33 22.59
C TYR A 212 14.41 -0.36 23.77
N ASN A 213 14.61 -0.83 24.99
CA ASN A 213 14.67 0.04 26.17
C ASN A 213 15.85 1.04 26.11
N LYS A 214 16.98 0.65 25.50
CA LYS A 214 18.09 1.56 25.21
C LYS A 214 17.73 2.54 24.09
N LEU A 215 17.14 2.05 23.02
CA LEU A 215 16.73 2.84 21.86
C LEU A 215 15.74 3.95 22.24
N ILE A 216 14.70 3.62 23.02
CA ILE A 216 13.73 4.60 23.53
C ILE A 216 14.41 5.71 24.34
N LYS A 217 15.41 5.39 25.17
CA LYS A 217 16.18 6.40 25.91
C LYS A 217 16.91 7.36 24.99
N TYR A 218 17.56 6.86 23.94
CA TYR A 218 18.21 7.73 22.95
C TYR A 218 17.22 8.57 22.16
N GLN A 219 16.05 8.02 21.81
CA GLN A 219 14.99 8.74 21.11
C GLN A 219 14.41 9.86 21.97
N THR A 220 14.14 9.59 23.26
CA THR A 220 13.66 10.63 24.20
C THR A 220 14.70 11.71 24.44
N GLU A 221 15.99 11.36 24.54
CA GLU A 221 17.07 12.36 24.61
C GLU A 221 17.15 13.19 23.32
N LYS A 222 17.03 12.57 22.14
CA LYS A 222 16.98 13.27 20.85
C LYS A 222 15.81 14.25 20.79
N LEU A 223 14.62 13.80 21.18
CA LEU A 223 13.42 14.65 21.29
C LEU A 223 13.63 15.84 22.23
N GLN A 224 14.23 15.62 23.42
CA GLN A 224 14.52 16.69 24.36
C GLN A 224 15.53 17.69 23.78
N CYS A 225 16.55 17.23 23.07
CA CYS A 225 17.48 18.12 22.38
C CYS A 225 16.78 19.00 21.33
N ILE A 226 15.81 18.45 20.60
CA ILE A 226 14.99 19.21 19.63
C ILE A 226 14.13 20.25 20.36
N LEU A 227 13.47 19.88 21.46
CA LEU A 227 12.68 20.78 22.28
C LEU A 227 13.51 21.92 22.91
N ASP A 228 14.76 21.62 23.30
CA ASP A 228 15.71 22.59 23.84
C ASP A 228 16.47 23.37 22.75
N SER A 229 16.23 23.08 21.47
CA SER A 229 16.97 23.65 20.32
C SER A 229 18.49 23.40 20.40
N LYS A 230 18.90 22.25 20.96
CA LYS A 230 20.29 21.79 21.02
C LYS A 230 20.58 20.74 19.97
N LEU A 231 21.83 20.67 19.54
CA LEU A 231 22.26 19.62 18.60
C LEU A 231 22.53 18.32 19.37
N PHE A 232 22.07 17.20 18.80
CA PHE A 232 22.36 15.87 19.31
C PHE A 232 23.84 15.51 19.09
N SER A 233 24.49 14.88 20.07
CA SER A 233 25.93 14.57 19.98
C SER A 233 26.21 13.51 18.92
N PRO A 234 27.22 13.72 18.01
CA PRO A 234 27.57 12.77 16.96
C PRO A 234 27.99 11.39 17.48
N SER A 235 28.55 11.33 18.69
CA SER A 235 28.92 10.05 19.34
C SER A 235 27.70 9.26 19.76
N LYS A 236 26.66 9.93 20.25
CA LYS A 236 25.37 9.30 20.61
C LYS A 236 24.63 8.84 19.35
N GLU A 237 24.70 9.58 18.25
CA GLU A 237 24.11 9.21 16.96
C GLU A 237 24.69 7.89 16.43
N LYS A 238 26.02 7.72 16.49
CA LYS A 238 26.66 6.45 16.11
C LYS A 238 26.25 5.26 16.98
N ASN A 239 26.06 5.48 18.29
CA ASN A 239 25.60 4.43 19.19
C ASN A 239 24.12 4.09 18.94
N TYR A 240 23.30 5.10 18.68
CA TYR A 240 21.91 4.93 18.27
C TYR A 240 21.81 4.04 17.02
N GLN A 241 22.61 4.35 15.99
CA GLN A 241 22.60 3.58 14.74
C GLN A 241 22.99 2.10 14.96
N LYS A 242 24.00 1.83 15.79
CA LYS A 242 24.39 0.45 16.12
C LYS A 242 23.28 -0.33 16.82
N ILE A 243 22.50 0.34 17.68
CA ILE A 243 21.37 -0.31 18.35
C ILE A 243 20.25 -0.60 17.36
N VAL A 244 19.97 0.35 16.45
CA VAL A 244 18.99 0.15 15.37
C VAL A 244 19.38 -1.05 14.49
N ASP A 245 20.64 -1.15 14.10
CA ASP A 245 21.15 -2.26 13.30
C ASP A 245 21.01 -3.61 14.03
N SER A 246 21.35 -3.65 15.34
CA SER A 246 21.18 -4.84 16.19
C SER A 246 19.72 -5.25 16.33
N VAL A 247 18.83 -4.29 16.55
CA VAL A 247 17.37 -4.55 16.63
C VAL A 247 16.84 -5.09 15.29
N LEU A 248 17.26 -4.51 14.17
CA LEU A 248 16.86 -4.96 12.84
C LEU A 248 17.30 -6.40 12.56
N GLU A 249 18.54 -6.75 12.91
CA GLU A 249 19.08 -8.10 12.76
C GLU A 249 18.30 -9.12 13.60
N ASN A 250 18.01 -8.78 14.85
CA ASN A 250 17.22 -9.63 15.74
C ASN A 250 15.77 -9.80 15.26
N ILE A 251 15.13 -8.75 14.72
CA ILE A 251 13.78 -8.86 14.14
C ILE A 251 13.79 -9.73 12.90
N LYS A 252 14.80 -9.59 12.03
CA LYS A 252 14.94 -10.45 10.83
C LYS A 252 15.13 -11.91 11.23
N SER A 253 15.89 -12.21 12.27
CA SER A 253 16.11 -13.57 12.75
C SER A 253 14.86 -14.22 13.35
N LEU A 254 13.86 -13.44 13.79
CA LEU A 254 12.60 -13.94 14.33
C LEU A 254 11.59 -14.39 13.27
N GLN A 255 11.76 -13.98 12.00
CA GLN A 255 10.81 -14.29 10.92
C GLN A 255 9.35 -14.11 11.36
N LEU A 256 8.96 -12.86 11.62
CA LEU A 256 7.60 -12.54 12.09
C LEU A 256 6.54 -12.99 11.08
N SER A 257 5.42 -13.49 11.59
CA SER A 257 4.30 -13.90 10.73
C SER A 257 3.72 -12.70 9.97
N PRO A 258 3.23 -12.90 8.72
CA PRO A 258 2.66 -11.81 7.91
C PRO A 258 1.51 -11.09 8.59
N SER A 259 0.67 -11.81 9.36
CA SER A 259 -0.46 -11.25 10.09
C SER A 259 -0.02 -10.26 11.18
N VAL A 260 1.04 -10.59 11.90
CA VAL A 260 1.64 -9.72 12.93
C VAL A 260 2.28 -8.48 12.32
N LEU A 261 2.98 -8.64 11.20
CA LEU A 261 3.54 -7.49 10.48
C LEU A 261 2.44 -6.53 10.02
N GLU A 262 1.34 -7.06 9.50
CA GLU A 262 0.20 -6.24 9.10
C GLU A 262 -0.44 -5.52 10.28
N GLU A 263 -0.59 -6.18 11.44
CA GLU A 263 -1.11 -5.56 12.67
C GLU A 263 -0.22 -4.41 13.14
N LEU A 264 1.11 -4.61 13.15
CA LEU A 264 2.07 -3.56 13.50
C LEU A 264 1.95 -2.35 12.56
N VAL A 265 1.88 -2.58 11.25
CA VAL A 265 1.69 -1.51 10.26
C VAL A 265 0.36 -0.79 10.47
N GLN A 266 -0.72 -1.49 10.75
CA GLN A 266 -2.03 -0.90 11.03
C GLN A 266 -1.99 0.02 12.27
N ARG A 267 -1.31 -0.38 13.33
CA ARG A 267 -1.13 0.46 14.54
C ARG A 267 -0.38 1.76 14.22
N HIS A 268 0.69 1.68 13.42
CA HIS A 268 1.42 2.88 12.97
C HIS A 268 0.54 3.78 12.11
N TYR A 269 -0.22 3.19 11.19
CA TYR A 269 -1.13 3.94 10.34
C TYR A 269 -2.21 4.69 11.13
N LEU A 270 -2.74 4.10 12.20
CA LEU A 270 -3.73 4.74 13.08
C LEU A 270 -3.14 5.95 13.81
N GLU A 271 -1.92 5.85 14.34
CA GLU A 271 -1.27 6.99 15.01
C GLU A 271 -0.90 8.09 14.00
N ASN A 272 -0.34 7.73 12.85
CA ASN A 272 -0.05 8.67 11.78
C ASN A 272 -1.32 9.41 11.28
N LYS A 273 -2.44 8.71 11.16
CA LYS A 273 -3.73 9.34 10.79
C LYS A 273 -4.17 10.42 11.78
N LYS A 274 -3.91 10.24 13.08
CA LYS A 274 -4.19 11.26 14.10
C LYS A 274 -3.34 12.51 13.87
N ILE A 275 -2.03 12.33 13.63
CA ILE A 275 -1.10 13.43 13.35
C ILE A 275 -1.50 14.18 12.09
N ILE A 276 -1.70 13.47 10.98
CA ILE A 276 -2.13 14.06 9.69
C ILE A 276 -3.44 14.83 9.83
N SER A 277 -4.39 14.34 10.64
CA SER A 277 -5.65 15.06 10.91
C SER A 277 -5.41 16.40 11.62
N LEU A 278 -4.52 16.44 12.61
CA LEU A 278 -4.17 17.67 13.34
C LEU A 278 -3.44 18.67 12.44
N GLU A 279 -2.47 18.20 11.67
CA GLU A 279 -1.73 19.03 10.70
C GLU A 279 -2.63 19.52 9.57
N GLY A 280 -3.53 18.68 9.08
CA GLY A 280 -4.51 19.05 8.06
C GLY A 280 -5.46 20.17 8.54
N ASN A 281 -5.86 20.13 9.82
CA ASN A 281 -6.65 21.20 10.42
C ASN A 281 -5.83 22.50 10.50
N LEU A 282 -4.56 22.41 10.90
CA LEU A 282 -3.67 23.56 10.96
C LEU A 282 -3.44 24.20 9.58
N LEU A 283 -3.23 23.36 8.57
CA LEU A 283 -3.10 23.79 7.18
C LEU A 283 -4.38 24.50 6.68
N ARG A 284 -5.56 23.95 6.98
CA ARG A 284 -6.84 24.57 6.60
C ARG A 284 -7.00 25.95 7.26
N LEU A 285 -6.63 26.09 8.53
CA LEU A 285 -6.63 27.38 9.23
C LEU A 285 -5.67 28.38 8.55
N ALA A 286 -4.49 27.95 8.14
CA ALA A 286 -3.51 28.79 7.44
C ALA A 286 -4.03 29.24 6.05
N VAL A 287 -4.58 28.34 5.27
CA VAL A 287 -5.15 28.63 3.94
C VAL A 287 -6.33 29.60 4.05
N ASN A 288 -7.21 29.45 5.05
CA ASN A 288 -8.32 30.37 5.31
C ASN A 288 -7.84 31.80 5.63
N ASN A 289 -6.62 31.95 6.12
CA ASN A 289 -5.97 33.23 6.40
C ASN A 289 -5.03 33.72 5.30
N LYS A 290 -5.18 33.20 4.06
CA LYS A 290 -4.43 33.60 2.84
C LYS A 290 -2.94 33.21 2.84
N ILE A 291 -2.55 32.21 3.63
CA ILE A 291 -1.22 31.62 3.55
C ILE A 291 -1.28 30.50 2.51
N SER A 292 -0.37 30.50 1.53
CA SER A 292 -0.32 29.43 0.53
C SER A 292 0.14 28.12 1.16
N ARG A 293 -0.31 26.98 0.58
CA ARG A 293 0.11 25.65 1.04
C ARG A 293 1.63 25.46 0.99
N ASP A 294 2.26 25.90 -0.08
CA ASP A 294 3.70 25.72 -0.29
C ASP A 294 4.52 26.56 0.71
N GLU A 295 4.05 27.78 1.01
CA GLU A 295 4.64 28.63 2.03
C GLU A 295 4.47 28.02 3.43
N PHE A 296 3.30 27.47 3.73
CA PHE A 296 3.06 26.77 4.99
C PHE A 296 4.00 25.58 5.17
N ILE A 297 4.10 24.69 4.17
CA ILE A 297 4.97 23.52 4.22
C ILE A 297 6.43 23.95 4.44
N LYS A 298 6.92 24.95 3.71
CA LYS A 298 8.30 25.44 3.81
C LYS A 298 8.69 25.91 5.21
N TYR A 299 7.77 26.55 5.93
CA TYR A 299 8.08 27.10 7.26
C TYR A 299 7.72 26.16 8.40
N TYR A 300 6.79 25.24 8.20
CA TYR A 300 6.25 24.37 9.23
C TYR A 300 6.99 23.03 9.32
N VAL A 301 7.29 22.39 8.18
CA VAL A 301 7.96 21.08 8.16
C VAL A 301 9.35 21.19 8.78
N GLY A 302 9.64 20.29 9.73
CA GLY A 302 10.87 20.28 10.51
C GLY A 302 10.88 21.21 11.72
N ASN A 303 9.84 22.06 11.89
CA ASN A 303 9.71 22.97 13.03
C ASN A 303 8.42 22.77 13.84
N GLU A 304 7.71 21.65 13.65
CA GLU A 304 6.40 21.38 14.24
C GLU A 304 6.41 21.51 15.77
N ILE A 305 7.47 20.99 16.39
CA ILE A 305 7.65 20.93 17.84
C ILE A 305 8.52 22.08 18.36
N ASN A 306 9.27 22.77 17.50
CA ASN A 306 10.23 23.79 17.89
C ASN A 306 9.58 24.91 18.74
N PRO A 307 10.02 25.19 19.97
CA PRO A 307 9.44 26.23 20.85
C PRO A 307 9.54 27.63 20.22
N ASN A 308 10.57 27.86 19.39
CA ASN A 308 10.81 29.14 18.72
C ASN A 308 9.98 29.35 17.44
N LEU A 309 9.11 28.42 17.07
CA LEU A 309 8.28 28.49 15.87
C LEU A 309 7.49 29.82 15.80
N LYS A 310 6.95 30.31 16.93
CA LYS A 310 6.22 31.58 16.98
C LYS A 310 7.07 32.79 16.62
N SER A 311 8.34 32.81 17.03
CA SER A 311 9.27 33.90 16.71
C SER A 311 9.69 33.83 15.24
N PHE A 312 9.85 32.63 14.72
CA PHE A 312 10.19 32.38 13.32
C PHE A 312 9.06 32.80 12.36
N LEU A 313 7.82 32.46 12.69
CA LEU A 313 6.65 32.85 11.92
C LEU A 313 6.32 34.34 12.07
N GLY A 314 6.76 34.99 13.15
CA GLY A 314 6.55 36.40 13.44
C GLY A 314 7.31 37.37 12.52
N THR A 315 8.16 36.90 11.61
CA THR A 315 8.89 37.76 10.65
C THR A 315 8.00 38.26 9.51
N ASN A 316 6.92 37.56 9.18
CA ASN A 316 6.03 37.91 8.07
C ASN A 316 4.70 38.47 8.60
N GLU A 317 4.20 39.60 8.03
CA GLU A 317 2.97 40.23 8.49
C GLU A 317 1.72 39.36 8.36
N VAL A 318 1.65 38.51 7.34
CA VAL A 318 0.52 37.62 7.13
C VAL A 318 0.48 36.56 8.25
N TRP A 319 1.64 36.03 8.64
CA TRP A 319 1.76 35.09 9.73
C TRP A 319 1.45 35.71 11.11
N LYS A 320 1.85 37.00 11.32
CA LYS A 320 1.48 37.72 12.53
C LYS A 320 -0.03 37.82 12.69
N LYS A 321 -0.74 38.21 11.61
CA LYS A 321 -2.22 38.31 11.60
C LYS A 321 -2.87 36.94 11.83
N PHE A 322 -2.32 35.87 11.21
CA PHE A 322 -2.79 34.51 11.42
C PHE A 322 -2.65 34.10 12.90
N LEU A 323 -1.47 34.26 13.48
CA LEU A 323 -1.20 33.92 14.89
C LEU A 323 -2.03 34.70 15.86
N GLN A 324 -2.33 35.99 15.58
CA GLN A 324 -3.20 36.81 16.42
C GLN A 324 -4.67 36.35 16.38
N LYS A 325 -5.16 36.00 15.18
CA LYS A 325 -6.56 35.61 14.96
C LYS A 325 -6.87 34.20 15.48
N ASN A 326 -5.96 33.26 15.32
CA ASN A 326 -6.17 31.83 15.61
C ASN A 326 -5.24 31.34 16.74
N LYS A 327 -4.89 32.20 17.70
CA LYS A 327 -3.91 31.92 18.76
C LYS A 327 -4.24 30.65 19.56
N ASP A 328 -5.51 30.53 19.95
CA ASP A 328 -5.95 29.46 20.85
C ASP A 328 -6.04 28.08 20.11
N GLU A 329 -6.54 28.08 18.87
CA GLU A 329 -6.61 26.88 18.04
C GLU A 329 -5.21 26.40 17.66
N PHE A 330 -4.33 27.31 17.25
CA PHE A 330 -2.92 27.00 16.95
C PHE A 330 -2.21 26.42 18.17
N LYS A 331 -2.43 27.01 19.35
CA LYS A 331 -1.84 26.53 20.60
C LYS A 331 -2.37 25.14 20.96
N ASN A 332 -3.66 24.91 20.88
CA ASN A 332 -4.30 23.63 21.20
C ASN A 332 -3.82 22.51 20.28
N ILE A 333 -3.80 22.74 18.96
CA ILE A 333 -3.30 21.74 18.00
C ILE A 333 -1.84 21.39 18.29
N ARG A 334 -1.02 22.41 18.54
CA ARG A 334 0.40 22.21 18.84
C ARG A 334 0.62 21.48 20.16
N GLU A 335 -0.11 21.79 21.21
CA GLU A 335 -0.04 21.08 22.48
C GLU A 335 -0.37 19.59 22.30
N ARG A 336 -1.39 19.27 21.49
CA ARG A 336 -1.73 17.89 21.16
C ARG A 336 -0.63 17.19 20.36
N LEU A 337 0.01 17.86 19.40
CA LEU A 337 1.13 17.29 18.64
C LEU A 337 2.34 17.03 19.57
N VAL A 338 2.67 17.94 20.45
CA VAL A 338 3.74 17.77 21.45
C VAL A 338 3.40 16.63 22.42
N GLU A 339 2.14 16.51 22.84
CA GLU A 339 1.68 15.40 23.69
C GLU A 339 1.83 14.04 23.00
N ILE A 340 1.44 13.94 21.72
CA ILE A 340 1.62 12.73 20.92
C ILE A 340 3.12 12.41 20.78
N SER A 341 3.95 13.40 20.45
CA SER A 341 5.41 13.21 20.34
C SER A 341 6.06 12.78 21.65
N ASN A 342 5.66 13.36 22.77
CA ASN A 342 6.14 12.95 24.09
C ASN A 342 5.70 11.54 24.46
N LYS A 343 4.46 11.16 24.09
CA LYS A 343 3.95 9.80 24.31
C LYS A 343 4.71 8.75 23.49
N LEU A 344 5.03 9.09 22.25
CA LEU A 344 5.75 8.21 21.33
C LEU A 344 7.28 8.27 21.55
N GLY A 345 7.81 9.37 22.07
CA GLY A 345 9.24 9.58 22.27
C GLY A 345 10.03 9.94 21.00
N ILE A 346 9.33 10.27 19.91
CA ILE A 346 9.91 10.66 18.61
C ILE A 346 9.35 11.99 18.12
N SER A 347 10.06 12.64 17.20
CA SER A 347 9.56 13.86 16.56
C SER A 347 8.42 13.55 15.57
N VAL A 348 7.63 14.56 15.24
CA VAL A 348 6.52 14.41 14.26
C VAL A 348 7.04 14.08 12.86
N THR A 349 8.25 14.53 12.54
CA THR A 349 8.92 14.29 11.25
C THR A 349 9.51 12.89 11.13
N ASP A 350 9.94 12.29 12.23
CA ASP A 350 10.49 10.92 12.28
C ASP A 350 9.36 9.87 12.28
#